data_455b2c8d2a6f5de96e063b8ae2ff7542
#
_entry.id   455b2c8d2a6f5de96e063b8ae2ff7542
#
_cell.length_a   1.000
_cell.length_b   1.000
_cell.length_c   1.000
_cell.angle_alpha   90.00
_cell.angle_beta   90.00
_cell.angle_gamma   90.00
#
_symmetry.space_group_name_H-M   'P 1'
#
loop_
_entity.id
_entity.type
_entity.pdbx_description
1 polymer ?
#
loop_
_entity_poly.entity_id
_entity_poly.type
_entity_poly.pdbx_seq_one_letter_code
_entity_poly.pdbx_strand_id
1 'polypeptide(L)'
;DNVTTVLLVGPMTLAITNILKVDPVPYIITQIMASNIGGTATLIGDPPNIMIGSAAKLSFVDFILNTGVATVFVIIVGLICMYFIYGRKLFVTDESIAKVMQLDENKAIKDRKLMHESVIVIILVALCFIFHDQLGVQSCTVAIAAACIMLLIGGQEPEEIIADVEWPTILFFIGLFIVVGGMKKVGVITMLANGLISITHGNMVVTMMVILWVSAIVSSFLDNIPFVATLIPMILTMQSEGMDVAPIWWALSLGACLGGNGTLIGASANVVLSGISKNNGHPITFGQYFKIGFPMMILSIIVCSVFLLIRFA
;
A
#
# COMPACT_ATOMS: atom_id res chain seq x y z
N ASP A 1 3.76 -2.12 -5.94
CA ASP A 1 2.46 -1.52 -5.62
C ASP A 1 1.48 -2.62 -5.17
N ASN A 2 0.66 -2.30 -4.15
CA ASN A 2 -0.28 -3.22 -3.53
C ASN A 2 -1.37 -3.72 -4.51
N VAL A 3 -1.88 -2.84 -5.38
CA VAL A 3 -2.92 -3.20 -6.37
C VAL A 3 -2.38 -4.16 -7.42
N THR A 4 -1.22 -3.86 -7.99
CA THR A 4 -0.55 -4.73 -8.96
C THR A 4 -0.26 -6.10 -8.37
N THR A 5 0.19 -6.15 -7.12
CA THR A 5 0.45 -7.41 -6.42
C THR A 5 -0.81 -8.28 -6.31
N VAL A 6 -1.95 -7.72 -5.91
CA VAL A 6 -3.18 -8.50 -5.78
C VAL A 6 -3.77 -8.92 -7.12
N LEU A 7 -3.60 -8.10 -8.17
CA LEU A 7 -3.99 -8.46 -9.55
C LEU A 7 -3.23 -9.68 -10.07
N LEU A 8 -1.95 -9.81 -9.73
CA LEU A 8 -1.11 -10.93 -10.16
C LEU A 8 -1.33 -12.17 -9.29
N VAL A 9 -1.29 -12.01 -7.96
CA VAL A 9 -1.29 -13.15 -7.02
C VAL A 9 -2.71 -13.68 -6.76
N GLY A 10 -3.74 -12.84 -6.86
CA GLY A 10 -5.12 -13.24 -6.61
C GLY A 10 -5.63 -14.37 -7.51
N PRO A 11 -5.54 -14.25 -8.85
CA PRO A 11 -5.92 -15.34 -9.77
C PRO A 11 -5.12 -16.62 -9.54
N MET A 12 -3.82 -16.52 -9.22
CA MET A 12 -2.99 -17.68 -8.90
C MET A 12 -3.49 -18.39 -7.64
N THR A 13 -3.84 -17.64 -6.61
CA THR A 13 -4.41 -18.20 -5.37
C THR A 13 -5.73 -18.91 -5.63
N LEU A 14 -6.62 -18.32 -6.42
CA LEU A 14 -7.88 -18.95 -6.80
C LEU A 14 -7.66 -20.26 -7.59
N ALA A 15 -6.70 -20.28 -8.51
CA ALA A 15 -6.35 -21.48 -9.26
C ALA A 15 -5.82 -22.58 -8.32
N ILE A 16 -4.90 -22.25 -7.41
CA ILE A 16 -4.32 -23.20 -6.46
C ILE A 16 -5.38 -23.72 -5.49
N THR A 17 -6.19 -22.83 -4.90
CA THR A 17 -7.24 -23.24 -3.94
C THR A 17 -8.31 -24.11 -4.59
N ASN A 18 -8.61 -23.89 -5.87
CA ASN A 18 -9.51 -24.73 -6.64
C ASN A 18 -8.94 -26.16 -6.83
N ILE A 19 -7.64 -26.30 -7.13
CA ILE A 19 -6.97 -27.61 -7.23
C ILE A 19 -6.93 -28.31 -5.87
N LEU A 20 -6.64 -27.54 -4.81
CA LEU A 20 -6.61 -28.03 -3.43
C LEU A 20 -8.00 -28.34 -2.87
N LYS A 21 -9.07 -27.89 -3.54
CA LYS A 21 -10.48 -28.01 -3.13
C LYS A 21 -10.74 -27.40 -1.74
N VAL A 22 -10.13 -26.25 -1.47
CA VAL A 22 -10.32 -25.48 -0.22
C VAL A 22 -11.01 -24.16 -0.51
N ASP A 23 -11.66 -23.59 0.51
CA ASP A 23 -12.27 -22.26 0.42
C ASP A 23 -11.18 -21.20 0.19
N PRO A 24 -11.23 -20.40 -0.92
CA PRO A 24 -10.25 -19.37 -1.20
C PRO A 24 -10.39 -18.12 -0.32
N VAL A 25 -11.56 -17.85 0.27
CA VAL A 25 -11.86 -16.62 1.02
C VAL A 25 -10.85 -16.32 2.12
N PRO A 26 -10.41 -17.27 2.97
CA PRO A 26 -9.36 -17.03 3.96
C PRO A 26 -8.05 -16.55 3.36
N TYR A 27 -7.64 -17.13 2.25
CA TYR A 27 -6.40 -16.77 1.56
C TYR A 27 -6.51 -15.38 0.93
N ILE A 28 -7.64 -15.08 0.30
CA ILE A 28 -7.92 -13.79 -0.34
C ILE A 28 -7.91 -12.66 0.71
N ILE A 29 -8.60 -12.82 1.85
CA ILE A 29 -8.58 -11.83 2.93
C ILE A 29 -7.15 -11.63 3.45
N THR A 30 -6.40 -12.72 3.66
CA THR A 30 -5.01 -12.63 4.11
C THR A 30 -4.12 -11.92 3.10
N GLN A 31 -4.31 -12.16 1.80
CA GLN A 31 -3.56 -11.48 0.73
C GLN A 31 -3.88 -9.98 0.65
N ILE A 32 -5.14 -9.59 0.77
CA ILE A 32 -5.52 -8.18 0.83
C ILE A 32 -4.74 -7.49 1.94
N MET A 33 -4.78 -8.06 3.14
CA MET A 33 -4.12 -7.45 4.30
C MET A 33 -2.59 -7.44 4.15
N ALA A 34 -2.01 -8.54 3.68
CA ALA A 34 -0.57 -8.65 3.46
C ALA A 34 -0.07 -7.67 2.38
N SER A 35 -0.86 -7.45 1.33
CA SER A 35 -0.55 -6.50 0.26
C SER A 35 -0.46 -5.06 0.78
N ASN A 36 -1.44 -4.61 1.57
CA ASN A 36 -1.43 -3.28 2.16
C ASN A 36 -0.31 -3.13 3.21
N ILE A 37 -0.08 -4.16 4.04
CA ILE A 37 1.04 -4.16 5.00
C ILE A 37 2.37 -4.07 4.24
N GLY A 38 2.58 -4.90 3.21
CA GLY A 38 3.80 -4.87 2.39
C GLY A 38 3.98 -3.56 1.64
N GLY A 39 2.90 -3.00 1.11
CA GLY A 39 2.88 -1.69 0.44
C GLY A 39 3.33 -0.54 1.37
N THR A 40 2.98 -0.62 2.65
CA THR A 40 3.39 0.37 3.65
C THR A 40 4.91 0.42 3.85
N ALA A 41 5.62 -0.68 3.55
CA ALA A 41 7.06 -0.83 3.87
C ALA A 41 7.98 0.08 3.06
N THR A 42 7.57 0.53 1.87
CA THR A 42 8.45 1.25 0.94
C THR A 42 7.79 2.47 0.34
N LEU A 43 8.61 3.37 -0.19
CA LEU A 43 8.17 4.60 -0.87
C LEU A 43 7.16 4.32 -2.01
N ILE A 44 7.38 3.25 -2.78
CA ILE A 44 6.60 2.93 -4.00
C ILE A 44 5.56 1.84 -3.80
N GLY A 45 5.44 1.30 -2.59
CA GLY A 45 4.57 0.16 -2.31
C GLY A 45 3.09 0.52 -2.19
N ASP A 46 2.79 1.79 -1.89
CA ASP A 46 1.42 2.32 -1.80
C ASP A 46 1.42 3.79 -2.26
N PRO A 47 0.45 4.26 -3.08
CA PRO A 47 0.38 5.63 -3.58
C PRO A 47 0.50 6.72 -2.50
N PRO A 48 -0.11 6.63 -1.31
CA PRO A 48 0.12 7.57 -0.23
C PRO A 48 1.58 7.81 0.12
N ASN A 49 2.41 6.75 0.11
CA ASN A 49 3.83 6.85 0.40
C ASN A 49 4.58 7.64 -0.67
N ILE A 50 4.23 7.45 -1.95
CA ILE A 50 4.79 8.23 -3.06
C ILE A 50 4.49 9.72 -2.86
N MET A 51 3.26 10.05 -2.47
CA MET A 51 2.83 11.43 -2.23
C MET A 51 3.57 12.06 -1.04
N ILE A 52 3.65 11.34 0.08
CA ILE A 52 4.38 11.77 1.29
C ILE A 52 5.85 11.95 0.97
N GLY A 53 6.49 10.97 0.34
CA GLY A 53 7.91 11.03 -0.02
C GLY A 53 8.24 12.21 -0.93
N SER A 54 7.40 12.46 -1.94
CA SER A 54 7.55 13.62 -2.83
C SER A 54 7.39 14.95 -2.10
N ALA A 55 6.37 15.08 -1.23
CA ALA A 55 6.08 16.32 -0.52
C ALA A 55 7.11 16.63 0.57
N ALA A 56 7.53 15.62 1.32
CA ALA A 56 8.49 15.73 2.43
C ALA A 56 9.95 15.55 1.98
N LYS A 57 10.20 15.27 0.72
CA LYS A 57 11.52 14.95 0.13
C LYS A 57 12.22 13.81 0.87
N LEU A 58 11.46 12.75 1.16
CA LEU A 58 11.95 11.55 1.82
C LEU A 58 12.42 10.55 0.77
N SER A 59 13.54 9.90 1.05
CA SER A 59 14.15 8.92 0.18
C SER A 59 13.49 7.54 0.29
N PHE A 60 13.78 6.65 -0.67
CA PHE A 60 13.39 5.26 -0.61
C PHE A 60 13.96 4.55 0.63
N VAL A 61 15.21 4.87 0.99
CA VAL A 61 15.89 4.31 2.17
C VAL A 61 15.24 4.78 3.47
N ASP A 62 14.79 6.05 3.54
CA ASP A 62 14.09 6.58 4.71
C ASP A 62 12.81 5.78 4.99
N PHE A 63 12.06 5.41 3.95
CA PHE A 63 10.88 4.54 4.11
C PHE A 63 11.26 3.15 4.63
N ILE A 64 12.28 2.51 4.07
CA ILE A 64 12.73 1.19 4.56
C ILE A 64 13.11 1.25 6.03
N LEU A 65 13.87 2.27 6.44
CA LEU A 65 14.37 2.41 7.81
C LEU A 65 13.30 2.82 8.83
N ASN A 66 12.20 3.41 8.40
CA ASN A 66 11.11 3.85 9.27
C ASN A 66 9.88 2.96 9.12
N THR A 67 9.13 3.08 8.03
CA THR A 67 7.92 2.28 7.81
C THR A 67 8.22 0.81 7.55
N GLY A 68 9.32 0.50 6.85
CA GLY A 68 9.74 -0.88 6.60
C GLY A 68 9.99 -1.65 7.88
N VAL A 69 10.72 -1.07 8.84
CA VAL A 69 10.97 -1.69 10.15
C VAL A 69 9.66 -1.92 10.92
N ALA A 70 8.76 -0.89 10.96
CA ALA A 70 7.45 -1.05 11.60
C ALA A 70 6.63 -2.17 10.95
N THR A 71 6.67 -2.26 9.62
CA THR A 71 5.94 -3.26 8.83
C THR A 71 6.38 -4.69 9.15
N VAL A 72 7.68 -4.93 9.44
CA VAL A 72 8.16 -6.25 9.86
C VAL A 72 7.45 -6.71 11.14
N PHE A 73 7.28 -5.85 12.12
CA PHE A 73 6.54 -6.20 13.34
C PHE A 73 5.05 -6.42 13.07
N VAL A 74 4.45 -5.57 12.24
CA VAL A 74 3.03 -5.69 11.86
C VAL A 74 2.76 -6.99 11.13
N ILE A 75 3.62 -7.41 10.17
CA ILE A 75 3.41 -8.65 9.41
C ILE A 75 3.57 -9.88 10.29
N ILE A 76 4.52 -9.89 11.22
CA ILE A 76 4.69 -10.99 12.18
C ILE A 76 3.44 -11.16 13.03
N VAL A 77 2.95 -10.08 13.61
CA VAL A 77 1.72 -10.10 14.41
C VAL A 77 0.52 -10.50 13.55
N GLY A 78 0.43 -9.97 12.32
CA GLY A 78 -0.60 -10.32 11.34
C GLY A 78 -0.63 -11.81 11.01
N LEU A 79 0.52 -12.40 10.71
CA LEU A 79 0.63 -13.84 10.41
C LEU A 79 0.23 -14.71 11.59
N ILE A 80 0.65 -14.34 12.80
CA ILE A 80 0.25 -15.05 14.02
C ILE A 80 -1.28 -15.02 14.18
N CYS A 81 -1.90 -13.85 14.04
CA CYS A 81 -3.36 -13.74 14.14
C CYS A 81 -4.08 -14.54 13.06
N MET A 82 -3.64 -14.45 11.80
CA MET A 82 -4.24 -15.21 10.69
C MET A 82 -4.10 -16.72 10.88
N TYR A 83 -2.98 -17.17 11.44
CA TYR A 83 -2.83 -18.58 11.81
C TYR A 83 -3.86 -19.04 12.85
N PHE A 84 -4.14 -18.22 13.86
CA PHE A 84 -5.17 -18.56 14.86
C PHE A 84 -6.60 -18.45 14.32
N ILE A 85 -6.87 -17.51 13.41
CA ILE A 85 -8.21 -17.32 12.83
C ILE A 85 -8.53 -18.41 11.81
N TYR A 86 -7.60 -18.70 10.92
CA TYR A 86 -7.82 -19.57 9.76
C TYR A 86 -6.96 -20.83 9.74
N GLY A 87 -5.67 -20.74 10.11
CA GLY A 87 -4.69 -21.81 9.89
C GLY A 87 -5.06 -23.13 10.54
N ARG A 88 -5.70 -23.09 11.71
CA ARG A 88 -6.16 -24.31 12.42
C ARG A 88 -7.34 -25.01 11.76
N LYS A 89 -8.01 -24.36 10.81
CA LYS A 89 -9.21 -24.89 10.14
C LYS A 89 -8.93 -25.32 8.70
N LEU A 90 -7.74 -25.08 8.20
CA LEU A 90 -7.33 -25.40 6.84
C LEU A 90 -6.71 -26.80 6.82
N PHE A 91 -7.42 -27.74 6.22
CA PHE A 91 -6.95 -29.12 6.00
C PHE A 91 -6.91 -29.40 4.50
N VAL A 92 -5.80 -29.93 4.05
CA VAL A 92 -5.59 -30.31 2.65
C VAL A 92 -5.15 -31.76 2.61
N THR A 93 -5.64 -32.54 1.65
CA THR A 93 -5.25 -33.95 1.46
C THR A 93 -3.91 -34.02 0.71
N ASP A 94 -3.10 -35.02 1.03
CA ASP A 94 -1.81 -35.27 0.37
C ASP A 94 -1.96 -35.44 -1.14
N GLU A 95 -3.07 -36.04 -1.60
CA GLU A 95 -3.40 -36.18 -3.03
C GLU A 95 -3.55 -34.81 -3.71
N SER A 96 -4.20 -33.85 -3.07
CA SER A 96 -4.39 -32.50 -3.62
C SER A 96 -3.06 -31.74 -3.64
N ILE A 97 -2.21 -31.90 -2.61
CA ILE A 97 -0.87 -31.33 -2.58
C ILE A 97 -0.02 -31.88 -3.73
N ALA A 98 -0.07 -33.22 -3.94
CA ALA A 98 0.66 -33.87 -5.04
C ALA A 98 0.25 -33.32 -6.42
N LYS A 99 -1.04 -33.00 -6.63
CA LYS A 99 -1.52 -32.38 -7.88
C LYS A 99 -0.95 -30.98 -8.10
N VAL A 100 -0.84 -30.15 -7.05
CA VAL A 100 -0.22 -28.84 -7.16
C VAL A 100 1.27 -28.94 -7.44
N MET A 101 1.97 -29.88 -6.79
CA MET A 101 3.40 -30.12 -7.00
C MET A 101 3.75 -30.67 -8.40
N GLN A 102 2.78 -31.22 -9.14
CA GLN A 102 2.94 -31.67 -10.52
C GLN A 102 2.73 -30.56 -11.56
N LEU A 103 2.33 -29.35 -11.15
CA LEU A 103 2.21 -28.23 -12.06
C LEU A 103 3.58 -27.86 -12.62
N ASP A 104 3.66 -27.78 -13.95
CA ASP A 104 4.88 -27.36 -14.64
C ASP A 104 4.88 -25.84 -14.81
N GLU A 105 5.64 -25.18 -13.97
CA GLU A 105 5.81 -23.71 -13.98
C GLU A 105 6.34 -23.17 -15.32
N ASN A 106 7.14 -23.98 -16.05
CA ASN A 106 7.69 -23.58 -17.33
C ASN A 106 6.63 -23.39 -18.43
N LYS A 107 5.49 -24.05 -18.28
CA LYS A 107 4.35 -23.90 -19.23
C LYS A 107 3.63 -22.57 -19.10
N ALA A 108 3.78 -21.88 -17.97
CA ALA A 108 3.23 -20.56 -17.76
C ALA A 108 4.03 -19.45 -18.46
N ILE A 109 5.29 -19.69 -18.75
CA ILE A 109 6.20 -18.72 -19.37
C ILE A 109 5.96 -18.72 -20.90
N LYS A 110 5.26 -17.68 -21.39
CA LYS A 110 4.98 -17.51 -22.83
C LYS A 110 6.20 -17.02 -23.59
N ASP A 111 6.93 -16.09 -23.04
CA ASP A 111 8.15 -15.50 -23.62
C ASP A 111 9.28 -15.43 -22.58
N ARG A 112 10.27 -16.30 -22.73
CA ARG A 112 11.43 -16.36 -21.83
C ARG A 112 12.35 -15.15 -21.98
N LYS A 113 12.46 -14.60 -23.20
CA LYS A 113 13.32 -13.44 -23.46
C LYS A 113 12.75 -12.22 -22.76
N LEU A 114 11.48 -11.92 -23.00
CA LEU A 114 10.77 -10.82 -22.36
C LEU A 114 10.80 -10.94 -20.81
N MET A 115 10.62 -12.15 -20.27
CA MET A 115 10.71 -12.39 -18.83
C MET A 115 12.09 -12.00 -18.28
N HIS A 116 13.20 -12.42 -18.94
CA HIS A 116 14.55 -12.07 -18.47
C HIS A 116 14.82 -10.57 -18.57
N GLU A 117 14.43 -9.94 -19.67
CA GLU A 117 14.58 -8.50 -19.89
C GLU A 117 13.80 -7.72 -18.82
N SER A 118 12.55 -8.12 -18.53
CA SER A 118 11.71 -7.51 -17.48
C SER A 118 12.34 -7.65 -16.09
N VAL A 119 12.83 -8.83 -15.73
CA VAL A 119 13.49 -9.06 -14.44
C VAL A 119 14.75 -8.19 -14.30
N ILE A 120 15.57 -8.09 -15.34
CA ILE A 120 16.76 -7.25 -15.33
C ILE A 120 16.37 -5.78 -15.12
N VAL A 121 15.38 -5.28 -15.88
CA VAL A 121 14.93 -3.88 -15.75
C VAL A 121 14.35 -3.62 -14.37
N ILE A 122 13.55 -4.52 -13.81
CA ILE A 122 13.01 -4.39 -12.45
C ILE A 122 14.13 -4.30 -11.40
N ILE A 123 15.16 -5.15 -11.51
CA ILE A 123 16.32 -5.11 -10.60
C ILE A 123 17.06 -3.78 -10.74
N LEU A 124 17.29 -3.30 -11.97
CA LEU A 124 17.96 -2.01 -12.21
C LEU A 124 17.14 -0.84 -11.64
N VAL A 125 15.82 -0.84 -11.83
CA VAL A 125 14.91 0.17 -11.23
C VAL A 125 14.99 0.15 -9.72
N ALA A 126 14.96 -1.04 -9.09
CA ALA A 126 15.08 -1.17 -7.64
C ALA A 126 16.43 -0.60 -7.13
N LEU A 127 17.53 -0.90 -7.83
CA LEU A 127 18.84 -0.31 -7.51
C LEU A 127 18.85 1.21 -7.70
N CYS A 128 18.27 1.71 -8.79
CA CYS A 128 18.15 3.15 -9.00
C CYS A 128 17.30 3.83 -7.93
N PHE A 129 16.25 3.19 -7.41
CA PHE A 129 15.45 3.73 -6.31
C PHE A 129 16.23 3.76 -4.98
N ILE A 130 17.13 2.82 -4.74
CA ILE A 130 17.99 2.83 -3.55
C ILE A 130 19.01 3.98 -3.62
N PHE A 131 19.56 4.23 -4.82
CA PHE A 131 20.63 5.20 -5.04
C PHE A 131 20.17 6.54 -5.63
N HIS A 132 18.84 6.78 -5.76
CA HIS A 132 18.31 7.94 -6.47
C HIS A 132 18.77 9.29 -5.90
N ASP A 133 18.92 9.41 -4.56
CA ASP A 133 19.42 10.62 -3.91
C ASP A 133 20.87 10.91 -4.32
N GLN A 134 21.73 9.88 -4.42
CA GLN A 134 23.12 10.01 -4.83
C GLN A 134 23.25 10.35 -6.32
N LEU A 135 22.29 9.86 -7.12
CA LEU A 135 22.23 10.11 -8.58
C LEU A 135 21.59 11.48 -8.88
N GLY A 136 20.95 12.14 -7.91
CA GLY A 136 20.24 13.39 -8.11
C GLY A 136 19.04 13.28 -9.05
N VAL A 137 18.46 12.07 -9.21
CA VAL A 137 17.36 11.78 -10.12
C VAL A 137 16.11 11.45 -9.31
N GLN A 138 14.97 12.01 -9.69
CA GLN A 138 13.69 11.69 -9.03
C GLN A 138 13.22 10.29 -9.38
N SER A 139 12.56 9.60 -8.43
CA SER A 139 12.03 8.24 -8.64
C SER A 139 11.04 8.15 -9.81
N CYS A 140 10.22 9.18 -10.03
CA CYS A 140 9.31 9.23 -11.19
C CYS A 140 10.08 9.24 -12.53
N THR A 141 11.23 9.90 -12.61
CA THR A 141 12.08 9.93 -13.81
C THR A 141 12.66 8.54 -14.10
N VAL A 142 13.11 7.83 -13.05
CA VAL A 142 13.62 6.45 -13.17
C VAL A 142 12.50 5.53 -13.68
N ALA A 143 11.29 5.62 -13.10
CA ALA A 143 10.15 4.80 -13.49
C ALA A 143 9.76 5.02 -14.97
N ILE A 144 9.63 6.28 -15.39
CA ILE A 144 9.30 6.61 -16.79
C ILE A 144 10.38 6.15 -17.74
N ALA A 145 11.66 6.36 -17.41
CA ALA A 145 12.79 5.90 -18.25
C ALA A 145 12.78 4.37 -18.41
N ALA A 146 12.52 3.63 -17.31
CA ALA A 146 12.42 2.18 -17.36
C ALA A 146 11.21 1.70 -18.20
N ALA A 147 10.07 2.37 -18.09
CA ALA A 147 8.90 2.08 -18.92
C ALA A 147 9.22 2.32 -20.41
N CYS A 148 9.86 3.43 -20.76
CA CYS A 148 10.32 3.70 -22.15
C CYS A 148 11.30 2.64 -22.64
N ILE A 149 12.25 2.21 -21.80
CA ILE A 149 13.19 1.13 -22.17
C ILE A 149 12.42 -0.16 -22.46
N MET A 150 11.48 -0.54 -21.59
CA MET A 150 10.66 -1.75 -21.79
C MET A 150 9.79 -1.68 -23.05
N LEU A 151 9.23 -0.51 -23.38
CA LEU A 151 8.50 -0.31 -24.64
C LEU A 151 9.40 -0.52 -25.87
N LEU A 152 10.69 -0.14 -25.78
CA LEU A 152 11.62 -0.29 -26.90
C LEU A 152 12.12 -1.73 -27.08
N ILE A 153 12.37 -2.45 -25.98
CA ILE A 153 12.98 -3.79 -26.03
C ILE A 153 11.95 -4.92 -25.97
N GLY A 154 10.75 -4.65 -25.41
CA GLY A 154 9.74 -5.66 -25.13
C GLY A 154 9.03 -6.23 -26.36
N GLY A 155 9.18 -5.59 -27.54
CA GLY A 155 8.62 -6.06 -28.80
C GLY A 155 7.09 -6.12 -28.85
N GLN A 156 6.42 -5.41 -27.96
CA GLN A 156 4.94 -5.27 -27.92
C GLN A 156 4.55 -3.95 -28.58
N GLU A 157 3.31 -3.89 -29.09
CA GLU A 157 2.78 -2.66 -29.68
C GLU A 157 2.57 -1.60 -28.58
N PRO A 158 3.19 -0.41 -28.70
CA PRO A 158 3.08 0.64 -27.67
C PRO A 158 1.65 1.06 -27.36
N GLU A 159 0.78 1.03 -28.37
CA GLU A 159 -0.65 1.40 -28.26
C GLU A 159 -1.38 0.46 -27.31
N GLU A 160 -1.10 -0.84 -27.34
CA GLU A 160 -1.72 -1.82 -26.44
C GLU A 160 -1.28 -1.57 -25.00
N ILE A 161 0.02 -1.34 -24.77
CA ILE A 161 0.57 -1.08 -23.42
C ILE A 161 0.06 0.26 -22.87
N ILE A 162 -0.03 1.31 -23.71
CA ILE A 162 -0.55 2.62 -23.29
C ILE A 162 -2.04 2.53 -22.97
N ALA A 163 -2.79 1.65 -23.64
CA ALA A 163 -4.20 1.42 -23.32
C ALA A 163 -4.41 0.77 -21.94
N ASP A 164 -3.45 -0.03 -21.46
CA ASP A 164 -3.48 -0.68 -20.15
C ASP A 164 -3.10 0.28 -18.99
N VAL A 165 -2.65 1.51 -19.30
CA VAL A 165 -2.39 2.53 -18.27
C VAL A 165 -3.70 2.93 -17.59
N GLU A 166 -3.70 2.99 -16.27
CA GLU A 166 -4.86 3.40 -15.46
C GLU A 166 -5.16 4.90 -15.59
N TRP A 167 -5.57 5.35 -16.77
CA TRP A 167 -5.93 6.75 -17.05
C TRP A 167 -6.95 7.33 -16.07
N PRO A 168 -7.99 6.59 -15.62
CA PRO A 168 -8.92 7.09 -14.61
C PRO A 168 -8.21 7.49 -13.31
N THR A 169 -7.23 6.73 -12.86
CA THR A 169 -6.43 7.03 -11.67
C THR A 169 -5.61 8.31 -11.85
N ILE A 170 -4.99 8.50 -13.01
CA ILE A 170 -4.22 9.72 -13.31
C ILE A 170 -5.15 10.95 -13.30
N LEU A 171 -6.32 10.86 -13.98
CA LEU A 171 -7.30 11.95 -14.02
C LEU A 171 -7.88 12.24 -12.63
N PHE A 172 -8.10 11.21 -11.82
CA PHE A 172 -8.52 11.35 -10.44
C PHE A 172 -7.50 12.17 -9.63
N PHE A 173 -6.21 11.85 -9.73
CA PHE A 173 -5.16 12.61 -9.05
C PHE A 173 -5.10 14.06 -9.50
N ILE A 174 -5.22 14.33 -10.79
CA ILE A 174 -5.26 15.71 -11.32
C ILE A 174 -6.43 16.47 -10.68
N GLY A 175 -7.62 15.92 -10.67
CA GLY A 175 -8.80 16.53 -10.05
C GLY A 175 -8.61 16.75 -8.55
N LEU A 176 -8.09 15.75 -7.85
CA LEU A 176 -7.82 15.80 -6.41
C LEU A 176 -6.87 16.95 -6.06
N PHE A 177 -5.74 17.07 -6.76
CA PHE A 177 -4.78 18.15 -6.49
C PHE A 177 -5.34 19.55 -6.80
N ILE A 178 -6.23 19.68 -7.79
CA ILE A 178 -6.93 20.94 -8.05
C ILE A 178 -7.83 21.31 -6.87
N VAL A 179 -8.64 20.36 -6.35
CA VAL A 179 -9.52 20.59 -5.20
C VAL A 179 -8.71 20.95 -3.94
N VAL A 180 -7.66 20.17 -3.63
CA VAL A 180 -6.78 20.45 -2.48
C VAL A 180 -6.07 21.79 -2.62
N GLY A 181 -5.63 22.16 -3.83
CA GLY A 181 -5.07 23.48 -4.12
C GLY A 181 -6.07 24.60 -3.86
N GLY A 182 -7.35 24.41 -4.21
CA GLY A 182 -8.45 25.32 -3.89
C GLY A 182 -8.65 25.46 -2.38
N MET A 183 -8.69 24.38 -1.64
CA MET A 183 -8.80 24.37 -0.16
C MET A 183 -7.64 25.11 0.51
N LYS A 184 -6.40 24.94 0.00
CA LYS A 184 -5.24 25.69 0.47
C LYS A 184 -5.40 27.19 0.24
N LYS A 185 -5.86 27.59 -0.96
CA LYS A 185 -6.02 29.00 -1.34
C LYS A 185 -7.08 29.74 -0.49
N VAL A 186 -8.15 29.07 -0.11
CA VAL A 186 -9.22 29.65 0.73
C VAL A 186 -8.96 29.54 2.24
N GLY A 187 -7.80 29.01 2.66
CA GLY A 187 -7.37 28.97 4.05
C GLY A 187 -7.94 27.80 4.88
N VAL A 188 -8.73 26.89 4.30
CA VAL A 188 -9.29 25.73 5.01
C VAL A 188 -8.17 24.85 5.57
N ILE A 189 -7.11 24.62 4.81
CA ILE A 189 -5.95 23.82 5.26
C ILE A 189 -5.27 24.45 6.47
N THR A 190 -5.06 25.76 6.45
CA THR A 190 -4.46 26.51 7.58
C THR A 190 -5.36 26.44 8.82
N MET A 191 -6.68 26.55 8.64
CA MET A 191 -7.63 26.42 9.75
C MET A 191 -7.56 25.03 10.40
N LEU A 192 -7.46 23.96 9.61
CA LEU A 192 -7.31 22.60 10.10
C LEU A 192 -5.97 22.39 10.83
N ALA A 193 -4.87 22.93 10.30
CA ALA A 193 -3.55 22.86 10.91
C ALA A 193 -3.54 23.55 12.29
N ASN A 194 -4.04 24.78 12.37
CA ASN A 194 -4.13 25.53 13.61
C ASN A 194 -5.06 24.87 14.63
N GLY A 195 -6.17 24.28 14.16
CA GLY A 195 -7.06 23.49 15.01
C GLY A 195 -6.35 22.28 15.63
N LEU A 196 -5.58 21.54 14.85
CA LEU A 196 -4.81 20.41 15.35
C LEU A 196 -3.72 20.84 16.34
N ILE A 197 -2.93 21.87 16.01
CA ILE A 197 -1.92 22.43 16.91
C ILE A 197 -2.54 22.88 18.23
N SER A 198 -3.70 23.54 18.18
CA SER A 198 -4.42 23.98 19.38
C SER A 198 -4.87 22.81 20.26
N ILE A 199 -5.45 21.75 19.67
CA ILE A 199 -5.92 20.55 20.38
C ILE A 199 -4.74 19.78 20.98
N THR A 200 -3.60 19.70 20.28
CA THR A 200 -2.41 18.98 20.75
C THR A 200 -1.47 19.84 21.58
N HIS A 201 -1.82 21.10 21.81
CA HIS A 201 -0.97 22.09 22.50
C HIS A 201 0.45 22.20 21.91
N GLY A 202 0.61 21.95 20.61
CA GLY A 202 1.89 21.94 19.93
C GLY A 202 2.82 20.80 20.34
N ASN A 203 2.33 19.81 21.10
CA ASN A 203 3.14 18.66 21.50
C ASN A 203 3.29 17.68 20.33
N MET A 204 4.53 17.47 19.87
CA MET A 204 4.86 16.63 18.72
C MET A 204 4.39 15.18 18.91
N VAL A 205 4.60 14.59 20.10
CA VAL A 205 4.23 13.18 20.36
C VAL A 205 2.71 13.01 20.35
N VAL A 206 1.97 13.94 20.94
CA VAL A 206 0.50 13.91 20.91
C VAL A 206 0.00 14.09 19.49
N THR A 207 0.56 15.02 18.73
CA THR A 207 0.20 15.27 17.34
C THR A 207 0.47 14.03 16.47
N MET A 208 1.64 13.40 16.64
CA MET A 208 2.00 12.15 15.95
C MET A 208 1.00 11.04 16.23
N MET A 209 0.60 10.83 17.49
CA MET A 209 -0.38 9.81 17.85
C MET A 209 -1.78 10.13 17.31
N VAL A 210 -2.22 11.38 17.39
CA VAL A 210 -3.51 11.80 16.82
C VAL A 210 -3.54 11.56 15.31
N ILE A 211 -2.50 11.97 14.60
CA ILE A 211 -2.39 11.74 13.15
C ILE A 211 -2.41 10.25 12.83
N LEU A 212 -1.65 9.42 13.54
CA LEU A 212 -1.63 7.97 13.31
C LEU A 212 -3.03 7.36 13.44
N TRP A 213 -3.71 7.60 14.54
CA TRP A 213 -5.02 7.00 14.83
C TRP A 213 -6.14 7.56 13.97
N VAL A 214 -6.19 8.88 13.79
CA VAL A 214 -7.18 9.51 12.92
C VAL A 214 -6.99 9.05 11.48
N SER A 215 -5.74 9.00 11.00
CA SER A 215 -5.45 8.50 9.65
C SER A 215 -5.92 7.06 9.47
N ALA A 216 -5.67 6.19 10.44
CA ALA A 216 -6.07 4.80 10.35
C ALA A 216 -7.59 4.62 10.34
N ILE A 217 -8.30 5.32 11.23
CA ILE A 217 -9.76 5.22 11.32
C ILE A 217 -10.41 5.80 10.06
N VAL A 218 -9.98 6.99 9.62
CA VAL A 218 -10.57 7.65 8.45
C VAL A 218 -10.25 6.86 7.18
N SER A 219 -9.00 6.42 7.00
CA SER A 219 -8.57 5.62 5.84
C SER A 219 -9.26 4.25 5.80
N SER A 220 -9.81 3.75 6.91
CA SER A 220 -10.62 2.53 6.88
C SER A 220 -11.91 2.68 6.09
N PHE A 221 -12.48 3.87 6.02
CA PHE A 221 -13.78 4.15 5.39
C PHE A 221 -13.69 5.03 4.15
N LEU A 222 -12.58 5.76 4.00
CA LEU A 222 -12.25 6.55 2.82
C LEU A 222 -10.99 5.97 2.19
N ASP A 223 -10.90 6.05 0.88
CA ASP A 223 -9.65 5.70 0.19
C ASP A 223 -8.47 6.50 0.78
N ASN A 224 -7.34 5.83 1.00
CA ASN A 224 -6.16 6.39 1.65
C ASN A 224 -5.55 7.56 0.84
N ILE A 225 -5.69 7.55 -0.47
CA ILE A 225 -5.10 8.53 -1.38
C ILE A 225 -5.68 9.94 -1.17
N PRO A 226 -7.00 10.18 -1.32
CA PRO A 226 -7.57 11.52 -1.12
C PRO A 226 -7.37 12.03 0.30
N PHE A 227 -7.39 11.15 1.27
CA PHE A 227 -7.15 11.51 2.66
C PHE A 227 -5.73 12.07 2.85
N VAL A 228 -4.70 11.35 2.41
CA VAL A 228 -3.30 11.79 2.50
C VAL A 228 -3.07 13.08 1.72
N ALA A 229 -3.66 13.23 0.52
CA ALA A 229 -3.56 14.45 -0.26
C ALA A 229 -4.03 15.70 0.51
N THR A 230 -5.04 15.57 1.36
CA THR A 230 -5.54 16.68 2.18
C THR A 230 -4.66 16.97 3.41
N LEU A 231 -4.03 15.95 3.98
CA LEU A 231 -3.18 16.09 5.17
C LEU A 231 -1.76 16.62 4.84
N ILE A 232 -1.22 16.30 3.67
CA ILE A 232 0.11 16.79 3.26
C ILE A 232 0.24 18.32 3.37
N PRO A 233 -0.63 19.14 2.77
CA PRO A 233 -0.55 20.59 2.91
C PRO A 233 -0.72 21.08 4.35
N MET A 234 -1.51 20.37 5.17
CA MET A 234 -1.69 20.68 6.58
C MET A 234 -0.37 20.49 7.36
N ILE A 235 0.31 19.36 7.16
CA ILE A 235 1.59 19.09 7.82
C ILE A 235 2.66 20.09 7.36
N LEU A 236 2.70 20.43 6.07
CA LEU A 236 3.60 21.47 5.55
C LEU A 236 3.33 22.85 6.18
N THR A 237 2.07 23.18 6.47
CA THR A 237 1.71 24.40 7.20
C THR A 237 2.25 24.35 8.63
N MET A 238 2.07 23.23 9.34
CA MET A 238 2.63 23.05 10.69
C MET A 238 4.16 23.18 10.71
N GLN A 239 4.83 22.65 9.69
CA GLN A 239 6.27 22.81 9.50
C GLN A 239 6.67 24.29 9.33
N SER A 240 5.90 25.05 8.55
CA SER A 240 6.15 26.49 8.35
C SER A 240 5.93 27.32 9.61
N GLU A 241 5.16 26.83 10.56
CA GLU A 241 4.93 27.42 11.89
C GLU A 241 5.99 26.97 12.93
N GLY A 242 7.01 26.20 12.51
CA GLY A 242 8.17 25.84 13.33
C GLY A 242 8.04 24.51 14.08
N MET A 243 7.02 23.69 13.80
CA MET A 243 6.90 22.36 14.39
C MET A 243 7.84 21.36 13.70
N ASP A 244 8.50 20.49 14.47
CA ASP A 244 9.18 19.32 13.91
C ASP A 244 8.13 18.31 13.43
N VAL A 245 8.02 18.15 12.12
CA VAL A 245 7.03 17.27 11.49
C VAL A 245 7.62 15.95 11.03
N ALA A 246 8.90 15.70 11.22
CA ALA A 246 9.53 14.46 10.74
C ALA A 246 8.82 13.20 11.25
N PRO A 247 8.47 13.06 12.55
CA PRO A 247 7.72 11.91 13.05
C PRO A 247 6.26 11.85 12.55
N ILE A 248 5.69 13.01 12.23
CA ILE A 248 4.29 13.12 11.79
C ILE A 248 4.13 12.51 10.38
N TRP A 249 5.13 12.64 9.51
CA TRP A 249 5.11 12.01 8.19
C TRP A 249 5.03 10.48 8.28
N TRP A 250 5.76 9.87 9.21
CA TRP A 250 5.72 8.44 9.44
C TRP A 250 4.39 7.99 10.06
N ALA A 251 3.83 8.79 10.96
CA ALA A 251 2.52 8.54 11.54
C ALA A 251 1.42 8.58 10.46
N LEU A 252 1.47 9.56 9.54
CA LEU A 252 0.54 9.66 8.43
C LEU A 252 0.66 8.46 7.49
N SER A 253 1.90 8.09 7.09
CA SER A 253 2.16 6.94 6.22
C SER A 253 1.62 5.64 6.83
N LEU A 254 2.04 5.31 8.05
CA LEU A 254 1.61 4.08 8.74
C LEU A 254 0.10 4.08 8.98
N GLY A 255 -0.46 5.21 9.41
CA GLY A 255 -1.89 5.32 9.68
C GLY A 255 -2.74 5.15 8.42
N ALA A 256 -2.40 5.86 7.35
CA ALA A 256 -3.19 5.83 6.12
C ALA A 256 -3.09 4.48 5.39
N CYS A 257 -1.89 3.95 5.20
CA CYS A 257 -1.71 2.70 4.45
C CYS A 257 -2.25 1.48 5.23
N LEU A 258 -1.96 1.36 6.53
CA LEU A 258 -2.48 0.26 7.34
C LEU A 258 -3.96 0.43 7.68
N GLY A 259 -4.45 1.67 7.73
CA GLY A 259 -5.87 1.99 7.88
C GLY A 259 -6.73 1.37 6.80
N GLY A 260 -6.23 1.31 5.57
CA GLY A 260 -6.88 0.65 4.44
C GLY A 260 -7.30 -0.80 4.69
N ASN A 261 -6.64 -1.49 5.62
CA ASN A 261 -7.02 -2.84 6.03
C ASN A 261 -8.33 -2.92 6.84
N GLY A 262 -8.84 -1.79 7.36
CA GLY A 262 -9.98 -1.82 8.27
C GLY A 262 -11.29 -2.21 7.64
N THR A 263 -11.55 -1.83 6.38
CA THR A 263 -12.76 -2.21 5.65
C THR A 263 -12.46 -2.61 4.20
N LEU A 264 -13.45 -3.20 3.55
CA LEU A 264 -13.34 -3.65 2.16
C LEU A 264 -13.15 -2.49 1.18
N ILE A 265 -13.56 -1.27 1.54
CA ILE A 265 -13.45 -0.06 0.72
C ILE A 265 -12.29 0.86 1.14
N GLY A 266 -11.52 0.47 2.16
CA GLY A 266 -10.44 1.30 2.71
C GLY A 266 -9.20 1.43 1.82
N ALA A 267 -9.04 0.55 0.84
CA ALA A 267 -7.97 0.61 -0.15
C ALA A 267 -8.40 -0.02 -1.47
N SER A 268 -7.86 0.48 -2.59
CA SER A 268 -8.17 -0.01 -3.93
C SER A 268 -7.85 -1.49 -4.10
N ALA A 269 -6.75 -1.99 -3.53
CA ALA A 269 -6.37 -3.41 -3.54
C ALA A 269 -7.46 -4.33 -2.96
N ASN A 270 -8.17 -3.88 -1.91
CA ASN A 270 -9.24 -4.64 -1.27
C ASN A 270 -10.43 -4.83 -2.24
N VAL A 271 -10.83 -3.73 -2.88
CA VAL A 271 -11.95 -3.72 -3.84
C VAL A 271 -11.62 -4.60 -5.04
N VAL A 272 -10.43 -4.45 -5.60
CA VAL A 272 -9.96 -5.20 -6.77
C VAL A 272 -9.95 -6.70 -6.47
N LEU A 273 -9.28 -7.13 -5.39
CA LEU A 273 -9.15 -8.56 -5.10
C LEU A 273 -10.48 -9.20 -4.67
N SER A 274 -11.33 -8.46 -3.94
CA SER A 274 -12.68 -8.93 -3.62
C SER A 274 -13.57 -9.04 -4.86
N GLY A 275 -13.39 -8.14 -5.83
CA GLY A 275 -14.05 -8.21 -7.15
C GLY A 275 -13.64 -9.46 -7.93
N ILE A 276 -12.34 -9.76 -7.99
CA ILE A 276 -11.80 -10.97 -8.60
C ILE A 276 -12.39 -12.22 -7.92
N SER A 277 -12.40 -12.26 -6.59
CA SER A 277 -12.98 -13.36 -5.81
C SER A 277 -14.46 -13.55 -6.11
N LYS A 278 -15.24 -12.47 -6.15
CA LYS A 278 -16.67 -12.49 -6.48
C LYS A 278 -16.93 -13.02 -7.89
N ASN A 279 -16.15 -12.59 -8.89
CA ASN A 279 -16.30 -13.04 -10.28
C ASN A 279 -15.97 -14.53 -10.44
N ASN A 280 -15.20 -15.11 -9.52
CA ASN A 280 -14.90 -16.55 -9.47
C ASN A 280 -15.85 -17.34 -8.54
N GLY A 281 -16.98 -16.76 -8.13
CA GLY A 281 -18.00 -17.46 -7.34
C GLY A 281 -17.78 -17.44 -5.82
N HIS A 282 -16.80 -16.69 -5.31
CA HIS A 282 -16.46 -16.59 -3.89
C HIS A 282 -16.61 -15.14 -3.37
N PRO A 283 -17.86 -14.61 -3.26
CA PRO A 283 -18.09 -13.24 -2.84
C PRO A 283 -17.69 -13.04 -1.38
N ILE A 284 -16.96 -11.93 -1.11
CA ILE A 284 -16.63 -11.50 0.24
C ILE A 284 -17.55 -10.32 0.59
N THR A 285 -18.39 -10.48 1.61
CA THR A 285 -19.27 -9.40 2.05
C THR A 285 -18.51 -8.38 2.91
N PHE A 286 -18.98 -7.14 2.89
CA PHE A 286 -18.42 -6.09 3.75
C PHE A 286 -18.35 -6.52 5.23
N GLY A 287 -19.43 -7.12 5.76
CA GLY A 287 -19.49 -7.57 7.14
C GLY A 287 -18.53 -8.72 7.47
N GLN A 288 -18.29 -9.64 6.54
CA GLN A 288 -17.28 -10.70 6.72
C GLN A 288 -15.87 -10.13 6.80
N TYR A 289 -15.53 -9.22 5.89
CA TYR A 289 -14.24 -8.57 5.89
C TYR A 289 -14.04 -7.69 7.13
N PHE A 290 -15.04 -6.87 7.48
CA PHE A 290 -15.00 -5.94 8.62
C PHE A 290 -14.71 -6.64 9.95
N LYS A 291 -15.32 -7.81 10.18
CA LYS A 291 -15.11 -8.60 11.42
C LYS A 291 -13.65 -9.02 11.62
N ILE A 292 -12.87 -9.10 10.57
CA ILE A 292 -11.46 -9.52 10.62
C ILE A 292 -10.56 -8.32 10.36
N GLY A 293 -10.85 -7.55 9.31
CA GLY A 293 -10.04 -6.42 8.87
C GLY A 293 -9.92 -5.33 9.91
N PHE A 294 -11.05 -4.91 10.49
CA PHE A 294 -11.05 -3.80 11.45
C PHE A 294 -10.27 -4.11 12.74
N PRO A 295 -10.47 -5.26 13.42
CA PRO A 295 -9.63 -5.63 14.56
C PRO A 295 -8.14 -5.77 14.22
N MET A 296 -7.84 -6.32 13.04
CA MET A 296 -6.45 -6.46 12.58
C MET A 296 -5.81 -5.11 12.29
N MET A 297 -6.54 -4.18 11.71
CA MET A 297 -6.10 -2.79 11.54
C MET A 297 -5.80 -2.14 12.88
N ILE A 298 -6.71 -2.22 13.86
CA ILE A 298 -6.48 -1.69 15.21
C ILE A 298 -5.22 -2.27 15.83
N LEU A 299 -5.03 -3.59 15.74
CA LEU A 299 -3.83 -4.25 16.25
C LEU A 299 -2.56 -3.75 15.56
N SER A 300 -2.59 -3.58 14.23
CA SER A 300 -1.48 -3.02 13.45
C SER A 300 -1.12 -1.60 13.92
N ILE A 301 -2.13 -0.77 14.18
CA ILE A 301 -1.93 0.61 14.66
C ILE A 301 -1.40 0.64 16.10
N ILE A 302 -1.79 -0.30 16.96
CA ILE A 302 -1.19 -0.44 18.29
C ILE A 302 0.29 -0.75 18.18
N VAL A 303 0.68 -1.71 17.32
CA VAL A 303 2.09 -2.03 17.06
C VAL A 303 2.86 -0.80 16.57
N CYS A 304 2.30 -0.06 15.60
CA CYS A 304 2.89 1.17 15.10
C CYS A 304 2.97 2.28 16.16
N SER A 305 1.96 2.39 17.04
CA SER A 305 2.00 3.34 18.16
C SER A 305 3.19 3.07 19.07
N VAL A 306 3.39 1.81 19.47
CA VAL A 306 4.55 1.40 20.29
C VAL A 306 5.85 1.68 19.57
N PHE A 307 5.93 1.33 18.27
CA PHE A 307 7.13 1.58 17.47
C PHE A 307 7.49 3.07 17.39
N LEU A 308 6.51 3.91 17.07
CA LEU A 308 6.72 5.36 16.94
C LEU A 308 7.08 6.02 18.27
N LEU A 309 6.46 5.60 19.37
CA LEU A 309 6.80 6.08 20.72
C LEU A 309 8.23 5.71 21.11
N ILE A 310 8.68 4.49 20.85
CA ILE A 310 10.06 4.06 21.17
C ILE A 310 11.07 4.83 20.32
N ARG A 311 10.72 5.21 19.08
CA ARG A 311 11.65 5.83 18.15
C ARG A 311 11.72 7.34 18.25
N PHE A 312 10.63 8.02 18.63
CA PHE A 312 10.49 9.47 18.53
C PHE A 312 9.98 10.16 19.80
N ALA A 313 9.57 9.45 20.84
CA ALA A 313 9.23 10.00 22.15
C ALA A 313 10.39 9.82 23.13
#